data_008fc5222c04da52d1e7b50a23b79b52
#
_entry.id   008fc5222c04da52d1e7b50a23b79b52
#
_cell.length_a   1.000
_cell.length_b   1.000
_cell.length_c   1.000
_cell.angle_alpha   90.00
_cell.angle_beta   90.00
_cell.angle_gamma   90.00
#
_symmetry.space_group_name_H-M   'P 1'
#
loop_
_entity.id
_entity.type
_entity.pdbx_description
1 polymer ?
#
loop_
_entity_poly.entity_id
_entity_poly.type
_entity_poly.pdbx_seq_one_letter_code
_entity_poly.pdbx_strand_id
1 'polypeptide(L)'
;MKNDYFKRAAVLILAGLILSGSASALFGKKTEVVPEGAPTVREINIKTYRDIPYSAQFLGSDAEGEDMTFAVVDQPRKGSVTIDGVDFVYTPNEGVTGGDSFTYTATDSSGNTSAPATVTITIQKTKSGVTYSDTDAKSAYAAQEMAELGIYTGSKIGENWYFEPDESVSRSEFLAMTMEMAGRDVTDVTMTGFTDDEAIPVWAKAYAAAGVADGIIQGSATSEGVAFRSEENITLNEAATLLNRVLEVENVDLEAWYGDRESVPPWAAQAVGNLEAVSVLQVGSFGSSAMSDDITRADAARMLSSAGALLEGEYSPLAWLK
;
A
#
# COMPACT_ATOMS: atom_id res chain seq x y z
N MET A 1 0.15 23.10 9.93
CA MET A 1 -0.19 21.84 10.62
C MET A 1 0.20 20.56 9.87
N LYS A 2 0.48 20.58 8.55
CA LYS A 2 0.93 19.38 7.79
C LYS A 2 2.37 18.92 8.12
N ASN A 3 3.23 19.79 8.61
CA ASN A 3 4.67 19.48 8.83
C ASN A 3 5.01 18.72 10.11
N ASP A 4 4.11 18.65 11.09
CA ASP A 4 4.45 18.02 12.38
C ASP A 4 4.29 16.49 12.38
N TYR A 5 3.53 15.94 11.44
CA TYR A 5 3.33 14.48 11.35
C TYR A 5 4.59 13.76 10.86
N PHE A 6 5.30 14.33 9.89
CA PHE A 6 6.56 13.76 9.39
C PHE A 6 7.64 13.69 10.48
N LYS A 7 7.68 14.65 11.39
CA LYS A 7 8.67 14.73 12.47
C LYS A 7 8.51 13.63 13.53
N ARG A 8 7.29 13.09 13.72
CA ARG A 8 7.00 12.13 14.78
C ARG A 8 7.10 10.68 14.36
N ALA A 9 6.83 10.34 13.10
CA ALA A 9 7.02 8.99 12.57
C ALA A 9 8.51 8.60 12.49
N ALA A 10 9.41 9.58 12.29
CA ALA A 10 10.86 9.36 12.20
C ALA A 10 11.54 9.03 13.55
N VAL A 11 10.99 9.47 14.69
CA VAL A 11 11.66 9.37 16.00
C VAL A 11 11.57 7.97 16.63
N LEU A 12 10.60 7.12 16.26
CA LEU A 12 10.42 5.79 16.87
C LEU A 12 11.27 4.68 16.24
N ILE A 13 12.06 4.98 15.20
CA ILE A 13 12.88 3.99 14.48
C ILE A 13 14.26 3.77 15.13
N LEU A 14 14.63 4.51 16.18
CA LEU A 14 16.00 4.60 16.68
C LEU A 14 16.39 3.71 17.89
N ALA A 15 15.57 2.77 18.33
CA ALA A 15 15.86 1.94 19.50
C ALA A 15 16.30 0.51 19.17
N GLY A 16 17.25 0.30 18.26
CA GLY A 16 17.68 -1.08 18.00
C GLY A 16 18.81 -1.31 16.99
N LEU A 17 19.89 -0.53 17.04
CA LEU A 17 21.07 -0.85 16.25
C LEU A 17 22.23 -1.28 17.16
N ILE A 18 22.38 -2.60 17.35
CA ILE A 18 23.63 -3.20 17.84
C ILE A 18 24.30 -3.93 16.67
N LEU A 19 25.53 -3.50 16.42
CA LEU A 19 26.48 -3.98 15.43
C LEU A 19 26.61 -5.51 15.34
N SER A 20 26.56 -6.06 14.12
CA SER A 20 27.31 -7.24 13.76
C SER A 20 28.12 -6.97 12.51
N GLY A 21 29.40 -6.74 12.69
CA GLY A 21 30.36 -6.61 11.63
C GLY A 21 30.64 -7.94 10.95
N SER A 22 30.67 -7.98 9.64
CA SER A 22 31.37 -8.99 8.84
C SER A 22 32.21 -8.29 7.80
N ALA A 23 33.51 -8.35 8.00
CA ALA A 23 34.50 -7.85 7.07
C ALA A 23 34.54 -8.72 5.80
N SER A 24 34.38 -8.12 4.63
CA SER A 24 34.90 -8.62 3.38
C SER A 24 35.54 -7.46 2.63
N ALA A 25 36.85 -7.31 2.86
CA ALA A 25 37.70 -6.44 2.07
C ALA A 25 38.08 -7.18 0.79
N LEU A 26 37.98 -6.45 -0.33
CA LEU A 26 38.91 -6.39 -1.46
C LEU A 26 38.20 -5.92 -2.73
N PHE A 27 38.11 -4.61 -2.88
CA PHE A 27 38.32 -3.81 -4.08
C PHE A 27 37.95 -2.38 -3.69
N GLY A 28 38.91 -1.46 -3.79
CA GLY A 28 38.86 -0.11 -3.26
C GLY A 28 37.71 0.74 -3.84
N LYS A 29 36.54 0.68 -3.26
CA LYS A 29 35.56 1.76 -3.24
C LYS A 29 36.02 2.72 -2.13
N LYS A 30 36.25 3.98 -2.50
CA LYS A 30 36.39 5.07 -1.54
C LYS A 30 35.16 5.01 -0.63
N THR A 31 35.33 4.61 0.62
CA THR A 31 34.27 4.75 1.63
C THR A 31 34.03 6.25 1.80
N GLU A 32 32.95 6.76 1.24
CA GLU A 32 32.47 8.09 1.60
C GLU A 32 32.15 8.06 3.09
N VAL A 33 32.78 8.98 3.82
CA VAL A 33 32.49 9.13 5.26
C VAL A 33 31.13 9.82 5.34
N VAL A 34 30.13 9.07 5.80
CA VAL A 34 28.80 9.62 6.07
C VAL A 34 28.94 10.58 7.26
N PRO A 35 28.51 11.86 7.14
CA PRO A 35 28.55 12.81 8.24
C PRO A 35 27.76 12.32 9.46
N GLU A 36 28.17 12.74 10.67
CA GLU A 36 27.36 12.58 11.87
C GLU A 36 26.07 13.40 11.72
N GLY A 37 24.91 12.85 12.06
CA GLY A 37 23.61 13.48 11.85
C GLY A 37 23.02 13.32 10.42
N ALA A 38 23.72 12.63 9.51
CA ALA A 38 23.16 12.41 8.17
C ALA A 38 21.96 11.43 8.19
N PRO A 39 20.96 11.65 7.31
CA PRO A 39 19.82 10.73 7.17
C PRO A 39 20.27 9.31 6.83
N THR A 40 19.41 8.36 7.11
CA THR A 40 19.56 6.96 6.66
C THR A 40 18.51 6.66 5.61
N VAL A 41 18.89 5.93 4.56
CA VAL A 41 17.98 5.42 3.52
C VAL A 41 18.07 3.90 3.45
N ARG A 42 17.02 3.25 2.91
CA ARG A 42 16.88 1.81 2.91
C ARG A 42 16.78 1.26 1.50
N GLU A 43 17.18 -0.01 1.37
CA GLU A 43 16.95 -0.76 0.15
C GLU A 43 15.44 -0.95 -0.08
N ILE A 44 15.03 -0.84 -1.36
CA ILE A 44 13.65 -1.02 -1.79
C ILE A 44 13.65 -2.11 -2.85
N ASN A 45 12.73 -3.05 -2.74
CA ASN A 45 12.51 -4.08 -3.75
C ASN A 45 11.12 -3.87 -4.35
N ILE A 46 11.05 -3.68 -5.66
CA ILE A 46 9.79 -3.50 -6.38
C ILE A 46 9.65 -4.53 -7.48
N LYS A 47 8.41 -4.89 -7.76
CA LYS A 47 8.01 -5.66 -8.93
C LYS A 47 7.12 -4.80 -9.79
N THR A 48 7.25 -4.90 -11.09
CA THR A 48 6.30 -4.32 -12.02
C THR A 48 6.16 -5.22 -13.24
N TYR A 49 5.29 -4.85 -14.14
CA TYR A 49 5.06 -5.55 -15.39
C TYR A 49 5.67 -4.79 -16.56
N ARG A 50 5.92 -5.51 -17.67
CA ARG A 50 6.42 -4.94 -18.90
C ARG A 50 5.51 -3.78 -19.34
N ASP A 51 6.11 -2.64 -19.64
CA ASP A 51 5.45 -1.40 -20.07
C ASP A 51 4.54 -0.74 -19.02
N ILE A 52 4.53 -1.23 -17.77
CA ILE A 52 3.71 -0.71 -16.67
C ILE A 52 4.57 0.10 -15.70
N PRO A 53 4.31 1.40 -15.51
CA PRO A 53 5.01 2.20 -14.51
C PRO A 53 4.66 1.76 -13.07
N TYR A 54 5.61 1.97 -12.17
CA TYR A 54 5.44 1.69 -10.74
C TYR A 54 5.72 2.94 -9.93
N SER A 55 4.77 3.33 -9.08
CA SER A 55 4.90 4.45 -8.16
C SER A 55 5.13 3.95 -6.72
N ALA A 56 6.11 4.51 -6.04
CA ALA A 56 6.41 4.21 -4.64
C ALA A 56 7.00 5.42 -3.93
N GLN A 57 7.24 5.30 -2.63
CA GLN A 57 7.93 6.29 -1.82
C GLN A 57 9.36 5.85 -1.52
N PHE A 58 10.28 6.82 -1.47
CA PHE A 58 11.60 6.56 -0.91
C PHE A 58 11.51 6.32 0.59
N LEU A 59 12.33 5.41 1.09
CA LEU A 59 12.39 5.06 2.50
C LEU A 59 13.60 5.71 3.14
N GLY A 60 13.38 6.72 3.97
CA GLY A 60 14.42 7.41 4.71
C GLY A 60 13.96 7.82 6.10
N SER A 61 14.93 8.03 6.98
CA SER A 61 14.70 8.58 8.32
C SER A 61 15.86 9.46 8.73
N ASP A 62 15.55 10.51 9.45
CA ASP A 62 16.50 11.43 10.05
C ASP A 62 16.38 11.37 11.58
N ALA A 63 17.52 11.30 12.29
CA ALA A 63 17.55 11.13 13.75
C ALA A 63 17.12 12.43 14.47
N GLU A 64 17.38 13.57 13.88
CA GLU A 64 17.02 14.88 14.37
C GLU A 64 15.59 15.28 13.96
N GLY A 65 14.96 14.49 13.08
CA GLY A 65 13.61 14.74 12.56
C GLY A 65 13.56 15.87 11.54
N GLU A 66 14.65 16.09 10.81
CA GLU A 66 14.73 17.10 9.78
C GLU A 66 14.01 16.68 8.48
N ASP A 67 13.58 17.67 7.71
CA ASP A 67 12.99 17.41 6.39
C ASP A 67 14.07 16.90 5.42
N MET A 68 13.73 15.89 4.63
CA MET A 68 14.64 15.25 3.70
C MET A 68 14.27 15.52 2.24
N THR A 69 15.27 15.65 1.40
CA THR A 69 15.15 15.65 -0.06
C THR A 69 15.84 14.42 -0.65
N PHE A 70 15.25 13.81 -1.67
CA PHE A 70 15.76 12.58 -2.28
C PHE A 70 16.33 12.84 -3.66
N ALA A 71 17.39 12.11 -4.01
CA ALA A 71 18.01 12.21 -5.32
C ALA A 71 18.48 10.84 -5.83
N VAL A 72 18.31 10.59 -7.14
CA VAL A 72 18.88 9.41 -7.80
C VAL A 72 20.36 9.64 -8.08
N VAL A 73 21.20 8.69 -7.65
CA VAL A 73 22.66 8.71 -7.84
C VAL A 73 23.04 7.96 -9.12
N ASP A 74 22.71 6.67 -9.19
CA ASP A 74 22.92 5.86 -10.40
C ASP A 74 21.56 5.60 -11.06
N GLN A 75 21.47 5.93 -12.35
CA GLN A 75 20.24 5.75 -13.11
C GLN A 75 19.99 4.28 -13.48
N PRO A 76 18.71 3.85 -13.61
CA PRO A 76 18.40 2.51 -14.11
C PRO A 76 18.79 2.36 -15.59
N ARG A 77 18.99 1.11 -16.03
CA ARG A 77 19.40 0.81 -17.41
C ARG A 77 18.23 0.45 -18.32
N LYS A 78 17.14 -0.04 -17.73
CA LYS A 78 15.96 -0.55 -18.47
C LYS A 78 14.72 0.32 -18.30
N GLY A 79 14.87 1.51 -17.72
CA GLY A 79 13.80 2.43 -17.47
C GLY A 79 14.28 3.83 -17.12
N SER A 80 13.37 4.65 -16.65
CA SER A 80 13.64 5.99 -16.13
C SER A 80 12.96 6.18 -14.78
N VAL A 81 13.50 7.10 -13.97
CA VAL A 81 12.92 7.48 -12.66
C VAL A 81 12.59 8.96 -12.69
N THR A 82 11.37 9.30 -12.28
CA THR A 82 10.97 10.67 -11.96
C THR A 82 10.68 10.78 -10.47
N ILE A 83 10.99 11.94 -9.86
CA ILE A 83 10.85 12.20 -8.42
C ILE A 83 9.88 13.36 -8.23
N ASP A 84 8.98 13.22 -7.26
CA ASP A 84 8.08 14.27 -6.78
C ASP A 84 8.05 14.24 -5.24
N GLY A 85 8.89 15.06 -4.62
CA GLY A 85 9.09 15.07 -3.16
C GLY A 85 9.64 13.74 -2.65
N VAL A 86 8.84 13.01 -1.88
CA VAL A 86 9.18 11.68 -1.35
C VAL A 86 8.79 10.55 -2.29
N ASP A 87 7.94 10.84 -3.28
CA ASP A 87 7.44 9.87 -4.24
C ASP A 87 8.40 9.73 -5.43
N PHE A 88 8.49 8.53 -5.98
CA PHE A 88 9.13 8.28 -7.26
C PHE A 88 8.26 7.41 -8.16
N VAL A 89 8.42 7.59 -9.47
CA VAL A 89 7.83 6.71 -10.48
C VAL A 89 8.96 6.12 -11.32
N TYR A 90 9.04 4.78 -11.31
CA TYR A 90 9.88 4.04 -12.25
C TYR A 90 9.04 3.67 -13.48
N THR A 91 9.51 4.04 -14.66
CA THR A 91 8.87 3.71 -15.94
C THR A 91 9.79 2.80 -16.75
N PRO A 92 9.44 1.51 -16.96
CA PRO A 92 10.20 0.62 -17.82
C PRO A 92 10.31 1.16 -19.25
N ASN A 93 11.43 0.92 -19.93
CA ASN A 93 11.52 1.12 -21.38
C ASN A 93 10.60 0.13 -22.10
N GLU A 94 10.14 0.50 -23.31
CA GLU A 94 9.22 -0.31 -24.10
C GLU A 94 9.72 -1.76 -24.29
N GLY A 95 8.86 -2.72 -24.00
CA GLY A 95 9.08 -4.16 -24.25
C GLY A 95 10.09 -4.85 -23.36
N VAL A 96 10.75 -4.16 -22.40
CA VAL A 96 11.78 -4.78 -21.55
C VAL A 96 11.22 -5.65 -20.44
N THR A 97 12.02 -6.63 -20.02
CA THR A 97 11.74 -7.51 -18.86
C THR A 97 13.01 -7.87 -18.12
N GLY A 98 12.86 -8.50 -16.94
CA GLY A 98 13.95 -8.95 -16.08
C GLY A 98 14.41 -7.88 -15.09
N GLY A 99 15.57 -8.08 -14.47
CA GLY A 99 16.07 -7.20 -13.41
C GLY A 99 16.59 -5.87 -13.91
N ASP A 100 16.38 -4.81 -13.11
CA ASP A 100 16.97 -3.49 -13.21
C ASP A 100 17.28 -2.96 -11.81
N SER A 101 17.97 -1.84 -11.70
CA SER A 101 18.21 -1.19 -10.41
C SER A 101 18.66 0.25 -10.60
N PHE A 102 18.42 1.05 -9.57
CA PHE A 102 19.01 2.39 -9.42
C PHE A 102 19.40 2.62 -7.96
N THR A 103 20.20 3.66 -7.68
CA THR A 103 20.55 4.04 -6.32
C THR A 103 20.05 5.43 -5.99
N TYR A 104 19.78 5.70 -4.71
CA TYR A 104 19.29 6.98 -4.25
C TYR A 104 19.90 7.36 -2.89
N THR A 105 19.89 8.66 -2.61
CA THR A 105 20.31 9.25 -1.33
C THR A 105 19.22 10.17 -0.80
N ALA A 106 19.26 10.45 0.50
CA ALA A 106 18.52 11.54 1.13
C ALA A 106 19.51 12.60 1.64
N THR A 107 19.11 13.87 1.57
CA THR A 107 19.83 15.00 2.15
C THR A 107 18.90 15.75 3.07
N ASP A 108 19.33 16.00 4.32
CA ASP A 108 18.60 16.74 5.34
C ASP A 108 18.63 18.26 5.08
N SER A 109 17.90 19.02 5.91
CA SER A 109 17.88 20.48 5.84
C SER A 109 19.21 21.14 6.28
N SER A 110 20.06 20.42 6.99
CA SER A 110 21.41 20.85 7.40
C SER A 110 22.47 20.59 6.31
N GLY A 111 22.11 19.88 5.23
CA GLY A 111 22.96 19.59 4.07
C GLY A 111 23.77 18.30 4.21
N ASN A 112 23.52 17.46 5.21
CA ASN A 112 24.18 16.15 5.33
C ASN A 112 23.48 15.13 4.42
N THR A 113 24.26 14.31 3.73
CA THR A 113 23.74 13.33 2.77
C THR A 113 24.02 11.91 3.25
N SER A 114 23.03 11.06 3.11
CA SER A 114 23.09 9.64 3.48
C SER A 114 24.07 8.84 2.61
N ALA A 115 24.49 7.68 3.07
CA ALA A 115 25.00 6.66 2.15
C ALA A 115 23.91 6.27 1.13
N PRO A 116 24.29 5.89 -0.12
CA PRO A 116 23.30 5.49 -1.12
C PRO A 116 22.69 4.13 -0.79
N ALA A 117 21.37 4.00 -1.04
CA ALA A 117 20.65 2.72 -1.00
C ALA A 117 20.19 2.31 -2.42
N THR A 118 19.98 1.01 -2.60
CA THR A 118 19.59 0.44 -3.90
C THR A 118 18.09 0.21 -3.95
N VAL A 119 17.48 0.62 -5.06
CA VAL A 119 16.16 0.14 -5.48
C VAL A 119 16.37 -0.97 -6.50
N THR A 120 15.94 -2.18 -6.14
CA THR A 120 15.99 -3.37 -7.02
C THR A 120 14.64 -3.55 -7.69
N ILE A 121 14.62 -3.77 -8.99
CA ILE A 121 13.40 -3.82 -9.80
C ILE A 121 13.33 -5.16 -10.53
N THR A 122 12.17 -5.82 -10.46
CA THR A 122 11.87 -7.00 -11.27
C THR A 122 10.73 -6.68 -12.23
N ILE A 123 11.01 -6.67 -13.52
CA ILE A 123 10.02 -6.41 -14.58
C ILE A 123 9.54 -7.75 -15.13
N GLN A 124 8.27 -8.07 -14.88
CA GLN A 124 7.63 -9.33 -15.29
C GLN A 124 6.84 -9.17 -16.59
N LYS A 125 6.51 -10.29 -17.23
CA LYS A 125 5.54 -10.32 -18.34
C LYS A 125 4.14 -10.38 -17.78
N THR A 126 3.22 -9.67 -18.40
CA THR A 126 1.78 -9.84 -18.15
C THR A 126 1.29 -11.21 -18.66
N LYS A 127 0.31 -11.80 -18.00
CA LYS A 127 -0.32 -13.07 -18.34
C LYS A 127 -1.82 -12.94 -18.58
N SER A 128 -2.47 -11.94 -17.96
CA SER A 128 -3.91 -11.67 -18.05
C SER A 128 -4.38 -11.33 -19.47
N GLY A 129 -3.48 -10.82 -20.31
CA GLY A 129 -3.85 -10.27 -21.61
C GLY A 129 -4.62 -8.94 -21.53
N VAL A 130 -4.65 -8.33 -20.35
CA VAL A 130 -5.26 -7.02 -20.10
C VAL A 130 -4.18 -5.94 -20.23
N THR A 131 -4.55 -4.83 -20.88
CA THR A 131 -3.76 -3.60 -20.91
C THR A 131 -4.72 -2.44 -20.87
N TYR A 132 -4.65 -1.66 -19.81
CA TYR A 132 -5.58 -0.56 -19.58
C TYR A 132 -5.21 0.70 -20.37
N SER A 133 -6.23 1.42 -20.83
CA SER A 133 -6.07 2.66 -21.61
C SER A 133 -6.27 3.93 -20.78
N ASP A 134 -6.76 3.78 -19.55
CA ASP A 134 -7.25 4.86 -18.69
C ASP A 134 -6.56 4.95 -17.32
N THR A 135 -5.50 4.18 -17.09
CA THR A 135 -4.70 4.25 -15.86
C THR A 135 -3.57 5.26 -16.00
N ASP A 136 -3.29 5.98 -14.93
CA ASP A 136 -2.12 6.84 -14.78
C ASP A 136 -0.92 6.08 -14.16
N ALA A 137 0.22 6.76 -14.03
CA ALA A 137 1.42 6.14 -13.47
C ALA A 137 1.26 5.69 -12.00
N LYS A 138 0.31 6.25 -11.25
CA LYS A 138 0.09 5.91 -9.83
C LYS A 138 -0.84 4.72 -9.65
N SER A 139 -1.76 4.51 -10.61
CA SER A 139 -2.77 3.44 -10.57
C SER A 139 -2.39 2.22 -11.43
N ALA A 140 -1.52 2.41 -12.44
CA ALA A 140 -1.24 1.41 -13.47
C ALA A 140 -0.77 0.05 -12.92
N TYR A 141 0.18 0.05 -11.99
CA TYR A 141 0.70 -1.20 -11.42
C TYR A 141 -0.38 -1.96 -10.65
N ALA A 142 -1.07 -1.30 -9.72
CA ALA A 142 -2.09 -1.95 -8.90
C ALA A 142 -3.27 -2.45 -9.73
N ALA A 143 -3.70 -1.66 -10.74
CA ALA A 143 -4.74 -2.09 -11.67
C ALA A 143 -4.31 -3.34 -12.46
N GLN A 144 -3.09 -3.35 -12.99
CA GLN A 144 -2.54 -4.51 -13.71
C GLN A 144 -2.45 -5.73 -12.80
N GLU A 145 -2.02 -5.56 -11.56
CA GLU A 145 -1.91 -6.66 -10.60
C GLU A 145 -3.26 -7.27 -10.26
N MET A 146 -4.31 -6.46 -10.09
CA MET A 146 -5.68 -6.99 -9.91
C MET A 146 -6.11 -7.87 -11.08
N ALA A 147 -5.75 -7.48 -12.31
CA ALA A 147 -6.04 -8.30 -13.48
C ALA A 147 -5.19 -9.59 -13.55
N GLU A 148 -3.91 -9.52 -13.19
CA GLU A 148 -3.00 -10.69 -13.17
C GLU A 148 -3.41 -11.73 -12.11
N LEU A 149 -3.95 -11.27 -10.98
CA LEU A 149 -4.49 -12.10 -9.90
C LEU A 149 -5.92 -12.59 -10.19
N GLY A 150 -6.58 -12.06 -11.22
CA GLY A 150 -7.96 -12.41 -11.56
C GLY A 150 -9.02 -11.84 -10.60
N ILE A 151 -8.64 -10.88 -9.76
CA ILE A 151 -9.53 -10.25 -8.77
C ILE A 151 -10.49 -9.26 -9.45
N TYR A 152 -9.95 -8.44 -10.35
CA TYR A 152 -10.72 -7.47 -11.10
C TYR A 152 -10.05 -7.14 -12.43
N THR A 153 -10.79 -7.25 -13.54
CA THR A 153 -10.26 -7.02 -14.89
C THR A 153 -10.82 -5.78 -15.58
N GLY A 154 -11.71 -5.02 -14.91
CA GLY A 154 -12.35 -3.85 -15.54
C GLY A 154 -13.30 -4.20 -16.68
N SER A 155 -13.58 -3.22 -17.51
CA SER A 155 -14.51 -3.31 -18.62
C SER A 155 -13.79 -3.37 -19.96
N LYS A 156 -14.21 -4.25 -20.89
CA LYS A 156 -13.70 -4.29 -22.24
C LYS A 156 -14.67 -3.63 -23.20
N ILE A 157 -14.22 -2.55 -23.87
CA ILE A 157 -15.02 -1.82 -24.86
C ILE A 157 -14.25 -1.83 -26.19
N GLY A 158 -14.75 -2.60 -27.16
CA GLY A 158 -14.02 -2.86 -28.40
C GLY A 158 -12.73 -3.64 -28.13
N GLU A 159 -11.58 -3.10 -28.54
CA GLU A 159 -10.26 -3.71 -28.30
C GLU A 159 -9.58 -3.20 -27.01
N ASN A 160 -10.15 -2.17 -26.36
CA ASN A 160 -9.55 -1.53 -25.19
C ASN A 160 -10.13 -2.04 -23.89
N TRP A 161 -9.27 -2.15 -22.88
CA TRP A 161 -9.66 -2.39 -21.51
C TRP A 161 -9.65 -1.08 -20.72
N TYR A 162 -10.62 -0.91 -19.84
CA TYR A 162 -10.79 0.26 -18.98
C TYR A 162 -10.87 -0.21 -17.53
N PHE A 163 -10.03 0.38 -16.71
CA PHE A 163 -10.02 0.12 -15.27
C PHE A 163 -11.01 1.00 -14.52
N GLU A 164 -11.26 2.20 -15.07
CA GLU A 164 -12.11 3.23 -14.49
C GLU A 164 -11.62 3.63 -13.09
N PRO A 165 -10.37 4.16 -12.96
CA PRO A 165 -9.67 4.34 -11.69
C PRO A 165 -10.39 5.25 -10.70
N ASP A 166 -11.17 6.23 -11.18
CA ASP A 166 -11.87 7.24 -10.40
C ASP A 166 -13.28 6.81 -9.93
N GLU A 167 -13.78 5.66 -10.40
CA GLU A 167 -15.07 5.14 -9.96
C GLU A 167 -15.01 4.70 -8.49
N SER A 168 -16.07 5.03 -7.74
CA SER A 168 -16.22 4.60 -6.35
C SER A 168 -16.48 3.09 -6.26
N VAL A 169 -16.06 2.48 -5.17
CA VAL A 169 -16.21 1.04 -4.91
C VAL A 169 -17.28 0.84 -3.85
N SER A 170 -18.22 -0.07 -4.12
CA SER A 170 -19.23 -0.45 -3.14
C SER A 170 -18.65 -1.36 -2.04
N ARG A 171 -19.37 -1.44 -0.92
CA ARG A 171 -19.02 -2.31 0.22
C ARG A 171 -18.93 -3.77 -0.17
N SER A 172 -19.86 -4.23 -1.02
CA SER A 172 -19.87 -5.62 -1.50
C SER A 172 -18.72 -5.91 -2.48
N GLU A 173 -18.39 -4.97 -3.37
CA GLU A 173 -17.25 -5.13 -4.28
C GLU A 173 -15.94 -5.20 -3.51
N PHE A 174 -15.71 -4.26 -2.58
CA PHE A 174 -14.49 -4.26 -1.79
C PHE A 174 -14.33 -5.53 -0.93
N LEU A 175 -15.42 -5.98 -0.31
CA LEU A 175 -15.42 -7.25 0.44
C LEU A 175 -15.05 -8.43 -0.45
N ALA A 176 -15.70 -8.57 -1.62
CA ALA A 176 -15.42 -9.65 -2.55
C ALA A 176 -13.95 -9.63 -3.01
N MET A 177 -13.45 -8.49 -3.47
CA MET A 177 -12.05 -8.34 -3.89
C MET A 177 -11.07 -8.68 -2.75
N THR A 178 -11.37 -8.27 -1.52
CA THR A 178 -10.52 -8.56 -0.35
C THR A 178 -10.50 -10.05 -0.03
N MET A 179 -11.65 -10.73 -0.09
CA MET A 179 -11.74 -12.16 0.20
C MET A 179 -11.08 -13.01 -0.90
N GLU A 180 -11.22 -12.60 -2.17
CA GLU A 180 -10.50 -13.23 -3.30
C GLU A 180 -8.98 -13.06 -3.16
N MET A 181 -8.50 -11.85 -2.85
CA MET A 181 -7.09 -11.59 -2.59
C MET A 181 -6.53 -12.46 -1.46
N ALA A 182 -7.31 -12.65 -0.39
CA ALA A 182 -6.91 -13.44 0.76
C ALA A 182 -7.12 -14.96 0.57
N GLY A 183 -7.60 -15.41 -0.60
CA GLY A 183 -7.87 -16.82 -0.90
C GLY A 183 -8.91 -17.44 0.04
N ARG A 184 -9.92 -16.65 0.47
CA ARG A 184 -10.96 -17.14 1.37
C ARG A 184 -12.00 -17.94 0.61
N ASP A 185 -12.32 -19.13 1.13
CA ASP A 185 -13.38 -19.95 0.58
C ASP A 185 -14.76 -19.32 0.80
N VAL A 186 -15.54 -19.22 -0.26
CA VAL A 186 -16.93 -18.78 -0.20
C VAL A 186 -17.86 -19.89 -0.66
N THR A 187 -19.00 -20.04 0.01
CA THR A 187 -20.01 -21.02 -0.34
C THR A 187 -21.30 -20.30 -0.69
N ASP A 188 -21.91 -20.69 -1.80
CA ASP A 188 -23.18 -20.13 -2.25
C ASP A 188 -24.25 -20.23 -1.17
N VAL A 189 -24.91 -19.13 -0.90
CA VAL A 189 -26.03 -19.03 0.02
C VAL A 189 -27.20 -18.30 -0.63
N THR A 190 -28.39 -18.58 -0.19
CA THR A 190 -29.60 -17.88 -0.65
C THR A 190 -29.97 -16.71 0.26
N MET A 191 -29.48 -16.70 1.50
CA MET A 191 -29.75 -15.67 2.51
C MET A 191 -28.48 -15.40 3.34
N THR A 192 -28.28 -14.14 3.72
CA THR A 192 -27.11 -13.68 4.50
C THR A 192 -27.39 -13.50 5.99
N GLY A 193 -28.64 -13.35 6.37
CA GLY A 193 -29.06 -13.01 7.74
C GLY A 193 -29.08 -11.51 8.04
N PHE A 194 -28.67 -10.65 7.11
CA PHE A 194 -28.84 -9.20 7.23
C PHE A 194 -30.29 -8.77 6.99
N THR A 195 -30.73 -7.69 7.62
CA THR A 195 -32.11 -7.18 7.48
C THR A 195 -32.40 -6.64 6.08
N ASP A 196 -31.37 -6.23 5.36
CA ASP A 196 -31.40 -5.75 3.97
C ASP A 196 -31.02 -6.85 2.95
N ASP A 197 -31.21 -8.13 3.29
CA ASP A 197 -30.82 -9.28 2.44
C ASP A 197 -31.38 -9.23 1.02
N GLU A 198 -32.61 -8.69 0.83
CA GLU A 198 -33.22 -8.55 -0.49
C GLU A 198 -32.52 -7.53 -1.38
N ALA A 199 -31.84 -6.53 -0.78
CA ALA A 199 -31.06 -5.51 -1.47
C ALA A 199 -29.63 -5.99 -1.81
N ILE A 200 -29.17 -7.09 -1.21
CA ILE A 200 -27.85 -7.63 -1.49
C ILE A 200 -27.88 -8.39 -2.82
N PRO A 201 -27.03 -8.00 -3.81
CA PRO A 201 -26.93 -8.74 -5.07
C PRO A 201 -26.63 -10.22 -4.86
N VAL A 202 -27.21 -11.08 -5.71
CA VAL A 202 -27.06 -12.53 -5.57
C VAL A 202 -25.60 -12.97 -5.51
N TRP A 203 -24.74 -12.39 -6.34
CA TRP A 203 -23.30 -12.67 -6.36
C TRP A 203 -22.59 -12.30 -5.05
N ALA A 204 -23.06 -11.25 -4.36
CA ALA A 204 -22.45 -10.73 -3.14
C ALA A 204 -22.85 -11.48 -1.87
N LYS A 205 -23.98 -12.25 -1.91
CA LYS A 205 -24.50 -12.94 -0.72
C LYS A 205 -23.53 -13.96 -0.14
N ALA A 206 -22.84 -14.70 -0.99
CA ALA A 206 -21.83 -15.67 -0.54
C ALA A 206 -20.69 -14.99 0.22
N TYR A 207 -20.16 -13.89 -0.31
CA TYR A 207 -19.11 -13.10 0.34
C TYR A 207 -19.60 -12.46 1.64
N ALA A 208 -20.79 -11.89 1.66
CA ALA A 208 -21.36 -11.30 2.86
C ALA A 208 -21.55 -12.32 3.98
N ALA A 209 -22.07 -13.51 3.67
CA ALA A 209 -22.25 -14.59 4.64
C ALA A 209 -20.90 -15.11 5.18
N ALA A 210 -19.94 -15.37 4.31
CA ALA A 210 -18.60 -15.80 4.69
C ALA A 210 -17.87 -14.71 5.49
N GLY A 211 -17.99 -13.45 5.08
CA GLY A 211 -17.38 -12.30 5.79
C GLY A 211 -17.89 -12.13 7.22
N VAL A 212 -19.18 -12.44 7.47
CA VAL A 212 -19.72 -12.50 8.84
C VAL A 212 -19.17 -13.70 9.60
N ALA A 213 -19.14 -14.88 8.97
CA ALA A 213 -18.66 -16.11 9.61
C ALA A 213 -17.18 -15.99 10.03
N ASP A 214 -16.36 -15.35 9.22
CA ASP A 214 -14.93 -15.10 9.47
C ASP A 214 -14.67 -13.87 10.37
N GLY A 215 -15.73 -13.14 10.77
CA GLY A 215 -15.60 -11.93 11.59
C GLY A 215 -15.03 -10.71 10.84
N ILE A 216 -14.93 -10.77 9.52
CA ILE A 216 -14.40 -9.70 8.65
C ILE A 216 -15.37 -8.52 8.63
N ILE A 217 -16.67 -8.79 8.51
CA ILE A 217 -17.73 -7.78 8.56
C ILE A 217 -18.71 -8.05 9.70
N GLN A 218 -19.34 -6.98 10.20
CA GLN A 218 -20.33 -7.05 11.28
C GLN A 218 -21.66 -6.39 10.89
N GLY A 219 -21.67 -5.62 9.79
CA GLY A 219 -22.79 -4.79 9.40
C GLY A 219 -23.00 -3.59 10.30
N SER A 220 -24.07 -2.87 10.06
CA SER A 220 -24.44 -1.66 10.80
C SER A 220 -25.78 -1.84 11.50
N ALA A 221 -25.87 -1.41 12.75
CA ALA A 221 -27.13 -1.46 13.51
C ALA A 221 -28.17 -0.49 12.92
N THR A 222 -29.38 -0.97 12.74
CA THR A 222 -30.55 -0.22 12.30
C THR A 222 -31.70 -0.45 13.26
N SER A 223 -32.84 0.24 13.07
CA SER A 223 -34.05 0.00 13.85
C SER A 223 -34.65 -1.39 13.63
N GLU A 224 -34.33 -2.05 12.52
CA GLU A 224 -34.85 -3.37 12.11
C GLU A 224 -33.89 -4.52 12.39
N GLY A 225 -32.68 -4.20 12.85
CA GLY A 225 -31.61 -5.15 13.13
C GLY A 225 -30.28 -4.74 12.54
N VAL A 226 -29.55 -5.66 11.94
CA VAL A 226 -28.22 -5.39 11.34
C VAL A 226 -28.33 -5.45 9.82
N ALA A 227 -27.90 -4.36 9.14
CA ALA A 227 -27.84 -4.25 7.69
C ALA A 227 -26.40 -4.29 7.18
N PHE A 228 -26.18 -4.83 5.98
CA PHE A 228 -24.88 -4.85 5.33
C PHE A 228 -24.62 -3.57 4.50
N ARG A 229 -25.66 -3.02 3.86
CA ARG A 229 -25.62 -1.86 2.97
C ARG A 229 -24.69 -2.09 1.76
N SER A 230 -24.92 -3.19 1.04
CA SER A 230 -24.02 -3.75 0.04
C SER A 230 -23.65 -2.79 -1.10
N GLU A 231 -24.62 -1.99 -1.56
CA GLU A 231 -24.50 -1.07 -2.69
C GLU A 231 -24.02 0.34 -2.28
N GLU A 232 -23.92 0.64 -0.99
CA GLU A 232 -23.31 1.90 -0.55
C GLU A 232 -21.81 1.86 -0.79
N ASN A 233 -21.25 3.02 -1.16
CA ASN A 233 -19.81 3.15 -1.30
C ASN A 233 -19.10 2.88 0.03
N ILE A 234 -17.90 2.33 -0.05
CA ILE A 234 -17.09 2.09 1.14
C ILE A 234 -16.14 3.26 1.37
N THR A 235 -16.06 3.74 2.61
CA THR A 235 -15.10 4.78 2.98
C THR A 235 -13.72 4.18 3.27
N LEU A 236 -12.67 5.02 3.24
CA LEU A 236 -11.30 4.57 3.57
C LEU A 236 -11.20 3.99 4.98
N ASN A 237 -11.89 4.58 5.98
CA ASN A 237 -11.97 4.03 7.33
C ASN A 237 -12.58 2.62 7.39
N GLU A 238 -13.65 2.39 6.64
CA GLU A 238 -14.33 1.10 6.59
C GLU A 238 -13.49 0.06 5.86
N ALA A 239 -12.89 0.43 4.72
CA ALA A 239 -11.98 -0.40 3.95
C ALA A 239 -10.76 -0.82 4.77
N ALA A 240 -10.14 0.13 5.49
CA ALA A 240 -9.03 -0.15 6.38
C ALA A 240 -9.41 -1.12 7.50
N THR A 241 -10.60 -0.93 8.11
CA THR A 241 -11.08 -1.82 9.17
C THR A 241 -11.31 -3.24 8.67
N LEU A 242 -11.86 -3.38 7.46
CA LEU A 242 -12.09 -4.67 6.83
C LEU A 242 -10.75 -5.37 6.51
N LEU A 243 -9.83 -4.70 5.85
CA LEU A 243 -8.50 -5.23 5.53
C LEU A 243 -7.70 -5.61 6.79
N ASN A 244 -7.71 -4.79 7.83
CA ASN A 244 -7.00 -5.11 9.07
C ASN A 244 -7.51 -6.42 9.71
N ARG A 245 -8.82 -6.70 9.62
CA ARG A 245 -9.38 -7.97 10.12
C ARG A 245 -8.95 -9.18 9.29
N VAL A 246 -8.80 -9.01 7.97
CA VAL A 246 -8.33 -10.07 7.08
C VAL A 246 -6.85 -10.35 7.27
N LEU A 247 -6.04 -9.30 7.43
CA LEU A 247 -4.59 -9.39 7.55
C LEU A 247 -4.12 -9.77 8.96
N GLU A 248 -4.98 -9.60 9.97
CA GLU A 248 -4.66 -9.88 11.38
C GLU A 248 -3.35 -9.20 11.83
N VAL A 249 -3.14 -7.96 11.39
CA VAL A 249 -1.91 -7.20 11.70
C VAL A 249 -1.80 -6.97 13.20
N GLU A 250 -0.59 -7.12 13.75
CA GLU A 250 -0.30 -6.84 15.15
C GLU A 250 -0.59 -5.37 15.49
N ASN A 251 -1.21 -5.14 16.66
CA ASN A 251 -1.61 -3.80 17.07
C ASN A 251 -0.39 -2.92 17.38
N VAL A 252 -0.32 -1.76 16.73
CA VAL A 252 0.64 -0.72 17.09
C VAL A 252 0.18 0.05 18.31
N ASP A 253 1.13 0.60 19.07
CA ASP A 253 0.83 1.54 20.14
C ASP A 253 0.46 2.91 19.56
N LEU A 254 -0.83 3.19 19.49
CA LEU A 254 -1.34 4.44 18.93
C LEU A 254 -0.88 5.68 19.72
N GLU A 255 -0.56 5.57 21.02
CA GLU A 255 -0.05 6.70 21.79
C GLU A 255 1.37 7.05 21.41
N ALA A 256 2.16 6.05 21.05
CA ALA A 256 3.51 6.24 20.55
C ALA A 256 3.52 6.77 19.10
N TRP A 257 2.57 6.28 18.24
CA TRP A 257 2.53 6.62 16.81
C TRP A 257 1.86 7.96 16.53
N TYR A 258 0.75 8.28 17.24
CA TYR A 258 -0.10 9.43 16.92
C TYR A 258 -0.46 10.23 18.15
N GLY A 259 0.00 11.47 18.22
CA GLY A 259 -0.35 12.41 19.29
C GLY A 259 -1.72 13.09 19.14
N ASP A 260 -2.31 13.06 17.92
CA ASP A 260 -3.60 13.67 17.60
C ASP A 260 -4.46 12.65 16.84
N ARG A 261 -5.59 12.25 17.44
CA ARG A 261 -6.48 11.20 16.96
C ARG A 261 -7.89 11.68 16.62
N GLU A 262 -8.15 12.98 16.73
CA GLU A 262 -9.51 13.51 16.64
C GLU A 262 -10.15 13.31 15.26
N SER A 263 -9.33 13.12 14.21
CA SER A 263 -9.78 13.00 12.82
C SER A 263 -10.12 11.58 12.39
N VAL A 264 -9.77 10.54 13.17
CA VAL A 264 -10.10 9.15 12.88
C VAL A 264 -11.10 8.63 13.90
N PRO A 265 -12.24 8.07 13.48
CA PRO A 265 -13.20 7.50 14.41
C PRO A 265 -12.56 6.44 15.30
N PRO A 266 -12.89 6.39 16.63
CA PRO A 266 -12.26 5.44 17.55
C PRO A 266 -12.34 3.97 17.11
N TRP A 267 -13.40 3.60 16.38
CA TRP A 267 -13.61 2.25 15.88
C TRP A 267 -12.67 1.87 14.72
N ALA A 268 -12.13 2.84 13.99
CA ALA A 268 -11.21 2.63 12.87
C ALA A 268 -9.75 2.91 13.24
N ALA A 269 -9.48 3.64 14.32
CA ALA A 269 -8.16 4.15 14.64
C ALA A 269 -7.08 3.06 14.70
N GLN A 270 -7.38 1.93 15.34
CA GLN A 270 -6.41 0.83 15.44
C GLN A 270 -6.12 0.21 14.06
N ALA A 271 -7.16 -0.01 13.25
CA ALA A 271 -6.99 -0.59 11.92
C ALA A 271 -6.17 0.32 11.01
N VAL A 272 -6.46 1.62 11.01
CA VAL A 272 -5.71 2.59 10.20
C VAL A 272 -4.25 2.66 10.64
N GLY A 273 -3.98 2.75 11.95
CA GLY A 273 -2.62 2.76 12.48
C GLY A 273 -1.84 1.50 12.15
N ASN A 274 -2.47 0.33 12.28
CA ASN A 274 -1.86 -0.95 11.93
C ASN A 274 -1.49 -1.01 10.45
N LEU A 275 -2.42 -0.63 9.56
CA LEU A 275 -2.21 -0.71 8.10
C LEU A 275 -1.18 0.32 7.60
N GLU A 276 -1.10 1.48 8.25
CA GLU A 276 -0.04 2.45 7.96
C GLU A 276 1.34 1.94 8.39
N ALA A 277 1.41 1.29 9.57
CA ALA A 277 2.66 0.69 10.07
C ALA A 277 3.20 -0.42 9.15
N VAL A 278 2.32 -1.16 8.48
CA VAL A 278 2.70 -2.21 7.51
C VAL A 278 2.66 -1.72 6.06
N SER A 279 2.57 -0.42 5.83
CA SER A 279 2.59 0.22 4.51
C SER A 279 1.49 -0.23 3.53
N VAL A 280 0.39 -0.76 4.03
CA VAL A 280 -0.85 -0.98 3.24
C VAL A 280 -1.54 0.35 2.99
N LEU A 281 -1.51 1.25 3.97
CA LEU A 281 -1.85 2.66 3.80
C LEU A 281 -0.57 3.50 3.74
N GLN A 282 -0.63 4.61 3.00
CA GLN A 282 0.48 5.55 2.94
C GLN A 282 0.68 6.27 4.28
N VAL A 283 1.92 6.59 4.60
CA VAL A 283 2.27 7.38 5.79
C VAL A 283 1.57 8.75 5.71
N GLY A 284 0.92 9.15 6.80
CA GLY A 284 0.12 10.37 6.88
C GLY A 284 -1.34 10.19 6.48
N SER A 285 -1.79 8.97 6.17
CA SER A 285 -3.21 8.67 5.99
C SER A 285 -4.00 8.88 7.28
N PHE A 286 -3.42 8.48 8.41
CA PHE A 286 -4.02 8.67 9.72
C PHE A 286 -4.21 10.17 10.00
N GLY A 287 -5.44 10.56 10.30
CA GLY A 287 -5.78 11.94 10.56
C GLY A 287 -6.00 12.82 9.32
N SER A 288 -5.90 12.26 8.11
CA SER A 288 -6.28 13.01 6.92
C SER A 288 -7.81 13.13 6.81
N SER A 289 -8.30 14.21 6.19
CA SER A 289 -9.75 14.39 5.94
C SER A 289 -10.29 13.32 4.98
N ALA A 290 -9.44 12.75 4.14
CA ALA A 290 -9.81 11.71 3.18
C ALA A 290 -10.22 10.37 3.83
N MET A 291 -9.94 10.17 5.13
CA MET A 291 -10.31 8.93 5.82
C MET A 291 -11.82 8.63 5.84
N SER A 292 -12.65 9.66 5.74
CA SER A 292 -14.11 9.55 5.68
C SER A 292 -14.68 9.64 4.27
N ASP A 293 -13.83 9.83 3.26
CA ASP A 293 -14.25 9.87 1.86
C ASP A 293 -14.40 8.44 1.32
N ASP A 294 -15.26 8.30 0.32
CA ASP A 294 -15.41 7.07 -0.43
C ASP A 294 -14.10 6.75 -1.16
N ILE A 295 -13.69 5.49 -1.16
CA ILE A 295 -12.51 5.09 -1.92
C ILE A 295 -12.84 4.88 -3.39
N THR A 296 -11.87 5.22 -4.23
CA THR A 296 -11.93 4.94 -5.65
C THR A 296 -11.46 3.52 -5.96
N ARG A 297 -11.69 3.06 -7.18
CA ARG A 297 -11.18 1.77 -7.68
C ARG A 297 -9.64 1.73 -7.68
N ALA A 298 -8.99 2.87 -7.96
CA ALA A 298 -7.54 3.00 -7.84
C ALA A 298 -7.07 2.87 -6.38
N ASP A 299 -7.78 3.45 -5.42
CA ASP A 299 -7.47 3.31 -3.99
C ASP A 299 -7.61 1.86 -3.54
N ALA A 300 -8.74 1.22 -3.89
CA ALA A 300 -8.99 -0.18 -3.58
C ALA A 300 -7.88 -1.09 -4.14
N ALA A 301 -7.51 -0.91 -5.41
CA ALA A 301 -6.44 -1.70 -6.03
C ALA A 301 -5.10 -1.52 -5.32
N ARG A 302 -4.71 -0.29 -4.97
CA ARG A 302 -3.47 -0.03 -4.24
C ARG A 302 -3.46 -0.68 -2.86
N MET A 303 -4.57 -0.57 -2.11
CA MET A 303 -4.70 -1.20 -0.80
C MET A 303 -4.61 -2.73 -0.91
N LEU A 304 -5.31 -3.33 -1.87
CA LEU A 304 -5.34 -4.78 -2.08
C LEU A 304 -3.99 -5.31 -2.58
N SER A 305 -3.31 -4.60 -3.49
CA SER A 305 -1.98 -4.95 -3.97
C SER A 305 -0.97 -4.97 -2.82
N SER A 306 -0.94 -3.92 -1.99
CA SER A 306 -0.06 -3.85 -0.82
C SER A 306 -0.40 -4.93 0.22
N ALA A 307 -1.68 -5.21 0.43
CA ALA A 307 -2.14 -6.26 1.35
C ALA A 307 -1.78 -7.67 0.85
N GLY A 308 -1.93 -7.93 -0.46
CA GLY A 308 -1.53 -9.19 -1.10
C GLY A 308 -0.04 -9.46 -0.95
N ALA A 309 0.81 -8.47 -1.22
CA ALA A 309 2.26 -8.57 -1.03
C ALA A 309 2.65 -8.89 0.43
N LEU A 310 1.91 -8.37 1.40
CA LEU A 310 2.10 -8.68 2.82
C LEU A 310 1.74 -10.15 3.12
N LEU A 311 0.63 -10.66 2.58
CA LEU A 311 0.20 -12.06 2.78
C LEU A 311 1.16 -13.06 2.13
N GLU A 312 1.73 -12.73 0.98
CA GLU A 312 2.72 -13.57 0.28
C GLU A 312 4.09 -13.57 0.98
N GLY A 313 4.29 -12.74 2.00
CA GLY A 313 5.55 -12.58 2.71
C GLY A 313 6.65 -11.92 1.87
N GLU A 314 6.29 -11.32 0.75
CA GLU A 314 7.21 -10.61 -0.13
C GLU A 314 7.65 -9.28 0.48
N TYR A 315 6.85 -8.76 1.38
CA TYR A 315 7.11 -7.55 2.14
C TYR A 315 6.79 -7.78 3.62
N SER A 316 7.79 -7.70 4.49
CA SER A 316 7.59 -7.69 5.94
C SER A 316 8.17 -6.39 6.50
N PRO A 317 7.40 -5.31 6.55
CA PRO A 317 7.86 -4.04 7.10
C PRO A 317 8.24 -4.14 8.57
N LEU A 318 7.71 -5.15 9.30
CA LEU A 318 7.98 -5.40 10.71
C LEU A 318 9.17 -6.35 10.96
N ALA A 319 9.82 -6.88 9.92
CA ALA A 319 11.01 -7.75 10.10
C ALA A 319 12.15 -7.06 10.86
N TRP A 320 12.11 -5.74 10.97
CA TRP A 320 13.08 -4.93 11.72
C TRP A 320 12.63 -4.55 13.14
N LEU A 321 11.35 -4.81 13.51
CA LEU A 321 10.84 -4.62 14.88
C LEU A 321 11.13 -5.83 15.81
N LYS A 322 11.60 -6.92 15.25
CA LYS A 322 12.10 -8.10 15.96
C LYS A 322 13.62 -8.06 15.98
#